data_bcf7692cce3377db26ec87d317e2710a
#
_entry.id   bcf7692cce3377db26ec87d317e2710a
#
_cell.length_a   1.000
_cell.length_b   1.000
_cell.length_c   1.000
_cell.angle_alpha   90.00
_cell.angle_beta   90.00
_cell.angle_gamma   90.00
#
_symmetry.space_group_name_H-M   'P 1'
#
loop_
_entity.id
_entity.type
_entity.pdbx_description
1 polymer ?
#
loop_
_entity_poly.entity_id
_entity_poly.type
_entity_poly.pdbx_seq_one_letter_code
_entity_poly.pdbx_strand_id
1 'polypeptide(L)'
;IKGKGGDYWPILEKYAKETGLDPDRVKKCYEFAYKAHQGQKRVSGDDFITHPVWVAKVVAQLGIGHRSVFAALLHDCVEDTNITLDQIADEFDEETALLVNGLTEIRQKTKSMEVHQTSISVFRKFLFSSVNDVRVLIIRIVDKLHNGLTIEYLAEEKRIKYAKRI
;
A
#
# COMPACT_ATOMS: atom_id res chain seq x y z
N ILE A 1 -7.47 -13.16 -0.39
CA ILE A 1 -7.21 -13.47 1.04
C ILE A 1 -8.58 -13.57 1.70
N LYS A 2 -9.05 -14.76 2.04
CA LYS A 2 -10.30 -14.93 2.79
C LYS A 2 -9.94 -15.20 4.24
N GLY A 3 -9.96 -14.15 5.08
CA GLY A 3 -9.99 -14.29 6.52
C GLY A 3 -11.37 -14.80 6.96
N LYS A 4 -11.44 -15.80 7.83
CA LYS A 4 -12.72 -16.20 8.45
C LYS A 4 -13.18 -15.08 9.38
N GLY A 5 -14.33 -14.48 9.10
CA GLY A 5 -14.96 -13.51 9.99
C GLY A 5 -14.38 -12.09 9.97
N GLY A 6 -13.63 -11.69 8.93
CA GLY A 6 -13.11 -10.32 8.80
C GLY A 6 -11.82 -10.03 9.61
N ASP A 7 -11.24 -11.01 10.30
CA ASP A 7 -9.93 -10.88 10.92
C ASP A 7 -8.84 -11.37 9.99
N TYR A 8 -7.99 -10.43 9.57
CA TYR A 8 -6.85 -10.69 8.66
C TYR A 8 -5.51 -10.69 9.39
N TRP A 9 -5.49 -10.45 10.70
CA TRP A 9 -4.30 -10.46 11.53
C TRP A 9 -3.50 -11.78 11.47
N PRO A 10 -4.13 -12.98 11.54
CA PRO A 10 -3.39 -14.25 11.53
C PRO A 10 -2.49 -14.42 10.31
N ILE A 11 -2.83 -13.77 9.19
CA ILE A 11 -2.01 -13.80 7.98
C ILE A 11 -0.72 -13.01 8.21
N LEU A 12 -0.82 -11.78 8.70
CA LEU A 12 0.36 -10.94 8.98
C LEU A 12 1.21 -11.48 10.12
N GLU A 13 0.59 -12.01 11.18
CA GLU A 13 1.28 -12.61 12.32
C GLU A 13 2.22 -13.73 11.87
N LYS A 14 1.74 -14.62 11.00
CA LYS A 14 2.55 -15.68 10.43
C LYS A 14 3.81 -15.11 9.77
N TYR A 15 3.66 -14.13 8.88
CA TYR A 15 4.78 -13.55 8.15
C TYR A 15 5.69 -12.70 9.04
N ALA A 16 5.15 -11.99 10.03
CA ALA A 16 5.97 -11.27 11.01
C ALA A 16 6.92 -12.24 11.74
N LYS A 17 6.40 -13.38 12.22
CA LYS A 17 7.20 -14.41 12.87
C LYS A 17 8.24 -15.04 11.95
N GLU A 18 7.86 -15.38 10.71
CA GLU A 18 8.75 -16.00 9.73
C GLU A 18 9.90 -15.07 9.29
N THR A 19 9.67 -13.76 9.28
CA THR A 19 10.66 -12.75 8.83
C THR A 19 11.39 -12.05 9.97
N GLY A 20 11.18 -12.47 11.22
CA GLY A 20 11.85 -11.92 12.40
C GLY A 20 11.40 -10.51 12.78
N LEU A 21 10.23 -10.08 12.31
CA LEU A 21 9.62 -8.82 12.73
C LEU A 21 8.94 -8.99 14.09
N ASP A 22 8.91 -7.93 14.87
CA ASP A 22 8.17 -7.88 16.12
C ASP A 22 6.64 -7.95 15.85
N PRO A 23 5.96 -9.06 16.22
CA PRO A 23 4.55 -9.23 15.92
C PRO A 23 3.66 -8.19 16.60
N ASP A 24 4.02 -7.72 17.81
CA ASP A 24 3.21 -6.76 18.56
C ASP A 24 3.22 -5.39 17.87
N ARG A 25 4.38 -4.97 17.36
CA ARG A 25 4.49 -3.73 16.59
C ARG A 25 3.73 -3.81 15.26
N VAL A 26 3.82 -4.93 14.56
CA VAL A 26 3.07 -5.16 13.31
C VAL A 26 1.58 -5.19 13.59
N LYS A 27 1.15 -5.81 14.71
CA LYS A 27 -0.25 -5.85 15.14
C LYS A 27 -0.80 -4.46 15.42
N LYS A 28 -0.06 -3.65 16.16
CA LYS A 28 -0.44 -2.25 16.43
C LYS A 28 -0.67 -1.47 15.12
N CYS A 29 0.21 -1.64 14.15
CA CYS A 29 0.08 -0.98 12.84
C CYS A 29 -1.13 -1.51 12.04
N TYR A 30 -1.35 -2.83 12.05
CA TYR A 30 -2.52 -3.45 11.43
C TYR A 30 -3.83 -2.93 12.04
N GLU A 31 -3.94 -2.88 13.37
CA GLU A 31 -5.14 -2.40 14.06
C GLU A 31 -5.41 -0.92 13.76
N PHE A 32 -4.36 -0.10 13.67
CA PHE A 32 -4.48 1.30 13.27
C PHE A 32 -5.02 1.43 11.84
N ALA A 33 -4.45 0.72 10.87
CA ALA A 33 -4.90 0.72 9.49
C ALA A 33 -6.33 0.14 9.35
N TYR A 34 -6.64 -0.94 10.07
CA TYR A 34 -7.96 -1.56 10.09
C TYR A 34 -9.04 -0.59 10.56
N LYS A 35 -8.77 0.11 11.67
CA LYS A 35 -9.67 1.13 12.23
C LYS A 35 -9.87 2.30 11.26
N ALA A 36 -8.80 2.76 10.60
CA ALA A 36 -8.86 3.86 9.63
C ALA A 36 -9.77 3.53 8.44
N HIS A 37 -9.72 2.28 7.95
CA HIS A 37 -10.51 1.80 6.81
C HIS A 37 -11.82 1.12 7.19
N GLN A 38 -12.26 1.24 8.45
CA GLN A 38 -13.47 0.57 8.93
C GLN A 38 -14.70 0.98 8.10
N GLY A 39 -15.46 -0.01 7.62
CA GLY A 39 -16.65 0.19 6.78
C GLY A 39 -16.37 0.41 5.29
N GLN A 40 -15.12 0.61 4.90
CA GLN A 40 -14.76 0.71 3.47
C GLN A 40 -14.70 -0.68 2.83
N LYS A 41 -15.13 -0.76 1.57
CA LYS A 41 -15.13 -2.00 0.78
C LYS A 41 -14.38 -1.80 -0.54
N ARG A 42 -13.73 -2.87 -1.00
CA ARG A 42 -13.19 -2.96 -2.35
C ARG A 42 -14.30 -3.24 -3.37
N VAL A 43 -13.99 -3.05 -4.65
CA VAL A 43 -14.93 -3.39 -5.75
C VAL A 43 -15.31 -4.87 -5.74
N SER A 44 -14.45 -5.76 -5.22
CA SER A 44 -14.74 -7.18 -5.01
C SER A 44 -15.77 -7.46 -3.91
N GLY A 45 -16.14 -6.45 -3.09
CA GLY A 45 -16.99 -6.60 -1.92
C GLY A 45 -16.23 -6.95 -0.62
N ASP A 46 -14.96 -7.30 -0.72
CA ASP A 46 -14.10 -7.57 0.45
C ASP A 46 -13.84 -6.30 1.27
N ASP A 47 -13.47 -6.45 2.54
CA ASP A 47 -13.02 -5.33 3.37
C ASP A 47 -11.80 -4.66 2.75
N PHE A 48 -11.74 -3.32 2.79
CA PHE A 48 -10.64 -2.57 2.17
C PHE A 48 -9.27 -3.00 2.70
N ILE A 49 -9.17 -3.30 3.98
CA ILE A 49 -7.93 -3.72 4.66
C ILE A 49 -7.25 -4.95 4.04
N THR A 50 -7.98 -5.78 3.28
CA THR A 50 -7.42 -6.95 2.58
C THR A 50 -6.29 -6.56 1.63
N HIS A 51 -6.37 -5.38 1.02
CA HIS A 51 -5.35 -4.85 0.12
C HIS A 51 -4.06 -4.46 0.85
N PRO A 52 -4.07 -3.56 1.84
CA PRO A 52 -2.87 -3.24 2.63
C PRO A 52 -2.22 -4.46 3.28
N VAL A 53 -3.03 -5.40 3.79
CA VAL A 53 -2.52 -6.66 4.37
C VAL A 53 -1.77 -7.48 3.34
N TRP A 54 -2.28 -7.60 2.11
CA TRP A 54 -1.59 -8.34 1.06
C TRP A 54 -0.27 -7.67 0.66
N VAL A 55 -0.27 -6.35 0.50
CA VAL A 55 0.95 -5.58 0.18
C VAL A 55 1.99 -5.73 1.29
N ALA A 56 1.58 -5.54 2.55
CA ALA A 56 2.46 -5.67 3.70
C ALA A 56 3.05 -7.09 3.86
N LYS A 57 2.26 -8.12 3.59
CA LYS A 57 2.72 -9.52 3.54
C LYS A 57 3.87 -9.70 2.56
N VAL A 58 3.71 -9.22 1.32
CA VAL A 58 4.75 -9.34 0.29
C VAL A 58 5.99 -8.53 0.68
N VAL A 59 5.81 -7.32 1.18
CA VAL A 59 6.91 -6.45 1.65
C VAL A 59 7.67 -7.10 2.80
N ALA A 60 6.98 -7.77 3.74
CA ALA A 60 7.62 -8.52 4.82
C ALA A 60 8.51 -9.65 4.26
N GLN A 61 8.02 -10.40 3.27
CA GLN A 61 8.78 -11.47 2.61
C GLN A 61 10.03 -10.95 1.86
N LEU A 62 10.03 -9.71 1.39
CA LEU A 62 11.19 -9.07 0.76
C LEU A 62 12.27 -8.66 1.76
N GLY A 63 11.99 -8.66 3.07
CA GLY A 63 12.98 -8.39 4.11
C GLY A 63 13.52 -6.96 4.14
N ILE A 64 12.77 -5.98 3.62
CA ILE A 64 13.22 -4.57 3.52
C ILE A 64 12.90 -3.73 4.77
N GLY A 65 12.74 -4.39 5.91
CA GLY A 65 12.61 -3.78 7.23
C GLY A 65 11.17 -3.47 7.67
N HIS A 66 10.99 -3.34 8.99
CA HIS A 66 9.66 -3.19 9.61
C HIS A 66 8.93 -1.91 9.18
N ARG A 67 9.65 -0.78 8.98
CA ARG A 67 9.04 0.48 8.53
C ARG A 67 8.44 0.37 7.14
N SER A 68 9.04 -0.43 6.27
CA SER A 68 8.45 -0.72 4.95
C SER A 68 7.14 -1.49 5.05
N VAL A 69 7.05 -2.42 6.02
CA VAL A 69 5.81 -3.16 6.30
C VAL A 69 4.75 -2.22 6.88
N PHE A 70 5.12 -1.31 7.78
CA PHE A 70 4.22 -0.29 8.30
C PHE A 70 3.73 0.65 7.20
N ALA A 71 4.64 1.17 6.38
CA ALA A 71 4.28 2.02 5.23
C ALA A 71 3.35 1.28 4.26
N ALA A 72 3.57 -0.03 4.04
CA ALA A 72 2.69 -0.85 3.21
C ALA A 72 1.29 -1.05 3.82
N LEU A 73 1.15 -1.11 5.15
CA LEU A 73 -0.14 -1.15 5.82
C LEU A 73 -0.87 0.20 5.79
N LEU A 74 -0.12 1.29 5.83
CA LEU A 74 -0.63 2.66 5.99
C LEU A 74 -0.75 3.45 4.68
N HIS A 75 -0.29 2.89 3.54
CA HIS A 75 -0.10 3.64 2.30
C HIS A 75 -1.36 4.33 1.75
N ASP A 76 -2.53 3.77 2.00
CA ASP A 76 -3.82 4.34 1.59
C ASP A 76 -4.51 5.15 2.71
N CYS A 77 -4.00 5.12 3.97
CA CYS A 77 -4.66 5.78 5.10
C CYS A 77 -4.75 7.30 4.92
N VAL A 78 -3.66 7.95 4.46
CA VAL A 78 -3.62 9.40 4.28
C VAL A 78 -4.50 9.87 3.11
N GLU A 79 -4.63 9.05 2.06
CA GLU A 79 -5.39 9.43 0.87
C GLU A 79 -6.88 9.11 0.96
N ASP A 80 -7.21 7.99 1.58
CA ASP A 80 -8.56 7.41 1.54
C ASP A 80 -9.28 7.47 2.89
N THR A 81 -8.64 8.11 3.93
CA THR A 81 -9.22 8.33 5.26
C THR A 81 -8.88 9.72 5.82
N ASN A 82 -9.22 9.98 7.09
CA ASN A 82 -8.90 11.24 7.78
C ASN A 82 -7.57 11.20 8.55
N ILE A 83 -6.74 10.17 8.34
CA ILE A 83 -5.44 10.05 8.98
C ILE A 83 -4.46 11.02 8.33
N THR A 84 -3.68 11.73 9.17
CA THR A 84 -2.63 12.65 8.74
C THR A 84 -1.23 12.02 8.88
N LEU A 85 -0.24 12.59 8.20
CA LEU A 85 1.16 12.18 8.33
C LEU A 85 1.68 12.42 9.75
N ASP A 86 1.27 13.51 10.40
CA ASP A 86 1.65 13.81 11.78
C ASP A 86 1.15 12.73 12.74
N GLN A 87 -0.08 12.25 12.57
CA GLN A 87 -0.60 11.14 13.37
C GLN A 87 0.18 9.84 13.15
N ILE A 88 0.66 9.59 11.93
CA ILE A 88 1.52 8.43 11.66
C ILE A 88 2.89 8.59 12.30
N ALA A 89 3.49 9.78 12.25
CA ALA A 89 4.75 10.07 12.91
C ALA A 89 4.67 9.90 14.43
N ASP A 90 3.64 10.45 15.06
CA ASP A 90 3.40 10.36 16.49
C ASP A 90 3.15 8.92 16.97
N GLU A 91 2.39 8.13 16.21
CA GLU A 91 2.00 6.77 16.58
C GLU A 91 3.11 5.73 16.35
N PHE A 92 3.96 5.95 15.32
CA PHE A 92 5.00 5.01 14.89
C PHE A 92 6.38 5.64 14.91
N ASP A 93 6.74 6.35 13.86
CA ASP A 93 7.97 7.17 13.77
C ASP A 93 7.96 8.04 12.49
N GLU A 94 8.82 9.08 12.47
CA GLU A 94 9.02 10.00 11.36
C GLU A 94 9.40 9.29 10.05
N GLU A 95 10.24 8.26 10.11
CA GLU A 95 10.69 7.53 8.93
C GLU A 95 9.54 6.77 8.26
N THR A 96 8.63 6.19 9.06
CA THR A 96 7.39 5.56 8.56
C THR A 96 6.50 6.60 7.87
N ALA A 97 6.31 7.78 8.49
CA ALA A 97 5.53 8.86 7.89
C ALA A 97 6.14 9.37 6.58
N LEU A 98 7.47 9.50 6.49
CA LEU A 98 8.17 9.88 5.27
C LEU A 98 7.98 8.86 4.14
N LEU A 99 8.02 7.56 4.44
CA LEU A 99 7.73 6.51 3.45
C LEU A 99 6.30 6.61 2.92
N VAL A 100 5.32 6.80 3.82
CA VAL A 100 3.90 6.98 3.44
C VAL A 100 3.72 8.24 2.60
N ASN A 101 4.36 9.36 2.98
CA ASN A 101 4.33 10.59 2.19
C ASN A 101 4.88 10.37 0.77
N GLY A 102 6.01 9.68 0.64
CA GLY A 102 6.59 9.34 -0.66
C GLY A 102 5.64 8.52 -1.55
N LEU A 103 4.90 7.57 -0.96
CA LEU A 103 3.88 6.78 -1.66
C LEU A 103 2.72 7.65 -2.16
N THR A 104 2.23 8.56 -1.31
CA THR A 104 1.17 9.52 -1.62
C THR A 104 1.58 10.47 -2.74
N GLU A 105 2.77 11.06 -2.66
CA GLU A 105 3.31 11.96 -3.69
C GLU A 105 3.43 11.29 -5.06
N ILE A 106 3.97 10.07 -5.11
CA ILE A 106 4.08 9.30 -6.37
C ILE A 106 2.69 9.06 -6.95
N ARG A 107 1.70 8.69 -6.13
CA ARG A 107 0.33 8.45 -6.61
C ARG A 107 -0.30 9.70 -7.18
N GLN A 108 -0.17 10.86 -6.51
CA GLN A 108 -0.70 12.15 -6.98
C GLN A 108 -0.06 12.58 -8.29
N LYS A 109 1.28 12.53 -8.38
CA LYS A 109 2.04 12.88 -9.58
C LYS A 109 1.71 11.92 -10.73
N THR A 110 1.59 10.62 -10.48
CA THR A 110 1.19 9.64 -11.50
C THR A 110 -0.20 9.95 -12.06
N LYS A 111 -1.18 10.27 -11.20
CA LYS A 111 -2.52 10.68 -11.63
C LYS A 111 -2.49 11.92 -12.54
N SER A 112 -1.66 12.92 -12.23
CA SER A 112 -1.53 14.14 -13.03
C SER A 112 -0.86 13.90 -14.38
N MET A 113 0.10 12.98 -14.45
CA MET A 113 0.81 12.64 -15.70
C MET A 113 -0.06 11.82 -16.67
N GLU A 114 -1.00 11.03 -16.19
CA GLU A 114 -1.94 10.24 -17.01
C GLU A 114 -2.82 11.12 -17.92
N VAL A 115 -3.03 12.37 -17.55
CA VAL A 115 -3.79 13.34 -18.35
C VAL A 115 -3.02 13.79 -19.59
N HIS A 116 -1.69 13.63 -19.67
CA HIS A 116 -0.83 14.24 -20.68
C HIS A 116 -0.10 13.24 -21.60
N GLN A 117 -0.57 12.00 -21.75
CA GLN A 117 0.04 10.96 -22.65
C GLN A 117 1.58 10.93 -22.57
N THR A 118 2.13 10.73 -21.40
CA THR A 118 3.57 10.76 -21.19
C THR A 118 4.24 9.46 -21.68
N SER A 119 5.35 9.56 -22.41
CA SER A 119 6.09 8.38 -22.86
C SER A 119 6.66 7.58 -21.67
N ILE A 120 6.79 6.25 -21.82
CA ILE A 120 7.35 5.35 -20.80
C ILE A 120 8.72 5.84 -20.32
N SER A 121 9.55 6.41 -21.20
CA SER A 121 10.87 6.94 -20.83
C SER A 121 10.81 8.15 -19.89
N VAL A 122 9.84 9.04 -20.08
CA VAL A 122 9.61 10.19 -19.19
C VAL A 122 9.06 9.71 -17.85
N PHE A 123 8.13 8.76 -17.85
CA PHE A 123 7.60 8.16 -16.63
C PHE A 123 8.69 7.45 -15.81
N ARG A 124 9.59 6.70 -16.45
CA ARG A 124 10.75 6.07 -15.77
C ARG A 124 11.68 7.11 -15.15
N LYS A 125 12.09 8.14 -15.91
CA LYS A 125 12.93 9.23 -15.38
C LYS A 125 12.27 9.91 -14.18
N PHE A 126 10.98 10.16 -14.27
CA PHE A 126 10.20 10.75 -13.19
C PHE A 126 10.20 9.86 -11.94
N LEU A 127 9.93 8.57 -12.05
CA LEU A 127 9.97 7.63 -10.92
C LEU A 127 11.33 7.65 -10.23
N PHE A 128 12.43 7.54 -11.00
CA PHE A 128 13.78 7.53 -10.44
C PHE A 128 14.21 8.87 -9.84
N SER A 129 13.76 10.00 -10.39
CA SER A 129 14.12 11.33 -9.87
C SER A 129 13.28 11.78 -8.68
N SER A 130 12.09 11.20 -8.51
CA SER A 130 11.13 11.60 -7.46
C SER A 130 11.21 10.72 -6.21
N VAL A 131 11.96 9.63 -6.24
CA VAL A 131 12.05 8.67 -5.13
C VAL A 131 13.37 8.87 -4.39
N ASN A 132 13.31 9.51 -3.24
CA ASN A 132 14.45 9.64 -2.33
C ASN A 132 14.77 8.32 -1.60
N ASP A 133 13.85 7.37 -1.60
CA ASP A 133 13.97 6.09 -0.91
C ASP A 133 13.44 4.94 -1.80
N VAL A 134 14.31 4.00 -2.12
CA VAL A 134 13.97 2.85 -2.99
C VAL A 134 12.84 1.98 -2.43
N ARG A 135 12.66 1.96 -1.10
CA ARG A 135 11.56 1.22 -0.44
C ARG A 135 10.20 1.70 -0.91
N VAL A 136 10.05 3.02 -1.11
CA VAL A 136 8.82 3.63 -1.65
C VAL A 136 8.49 3.05 -3.05
N LEU A 137 9.51 2.93 -3.91
CA LEU A 137 9.33 2.34 -5.24
C LEU A 137 8.93 0.86 -5.16
N ILE A 138 9.60 0.08 -4.30
CA ILE A 138 9.29 -1.34 -4.10
C ILE A 138 7.84 -1.52 -3.62
N ILE A 139 7.43 -0.78 -2.59
CA ILE A 139 6.05 -0.85 -2.07
C ILE A 139 5.05 -0.48 -3.16
N ARG A 140 5.36 0.54 -3.96
CA ARG A 140 4.49 0.97 -5.07
C ARG A 140 4.34 -0.09 -6.17
N ILE A 141 5.42 -0.81 -6.49
CA ILE A 141 5.37 -1.93 -7.43
C ILE A 141 4.47 -3.05 -6.88
N VAL A 142 4.61 -3.39 -5.60
CA VAL A 142 3.80 -4.43 -4.94
C VAL A 142 2.32 -4.02 -4.88
N ASP A 143 2.02 -2.74 -4.58
CA ASP A 143 0.66 -2.20 -4.65
C ASP A 143 0.05 -2.38 -6.05
N LYS A 144 0.79 -1.96 -7.09
CA LYS A 144 0.35 -2.11 -8.48
C LYS A 144 0.17 -3.57 -8.89
N LEU A 145 1.04 -4.45 -8.43
CA LEU A 145 0.93 -5.88 -8.66
C LEU A 145 -0.39 -6.43 -8.08
N HIS A 146 -0.71 -6.10 -6.83
CA HIS A 146 -1.96 -6.56 -6.22
C HIS A 146 -3.19 -6.01 -6.94
N ASN A 147 -3.17 -4.73 -7.32
CA ASN A 147 -4.26 -4.14 -8.09
C ASN A 147 -4.41 -4.82 -9.48
N GLY A 148 -3.31 -5.21 -10.12
CA GLY A 148 -3.33 -6.02 -11.34
C GLY A 148 -3.92 -7.42 -11.15
N LEU A 149 -3.57 -8.10 -10.07
CA LEU A 149 -4.10 -9.42 -9.71
C LEU A 149 -5.60 -9.41 -9.38
N THR A 150 -6.16 -8.26 -9.03
CA THR A 150 -7.58 -8.07 -8.69
C THR A 150 -8.37 -7.33 -9.77
N ILE A 151 -7.79 -7.16 -10.96
CA ILE A 151 -8.39 -6.39 -12.08
C ILE A 151 -9.70 -7.01 -12.58
N GLU A 152 -9.89 -8.32 -12.42
CA GLU A 152 -11.07 -9.05 -12.85
C GLU A 152 -12.38 -8.57 -12.20
N TYR A 153 -12.29 -7.97 -10.99
CA TYR A 153 -13.44 -7.41 -10.29
C TYR A 153 -13.87 -6.04 -10.82
N LEU A 154 -13.10 -5.42 -11.72
CA LEU A 154 -13.45 -4.14 -12.33
C LEU A 154 -14.37 -4.34 -13.54
N ALA A 155 -15.26 -3.36 -13.80
CA ALA A 155 -16.00 -3.30 -15.05
C ALA A 155 -15.04 -3.25 -16.27
N GLU A 156 -15.46 -3.79 -17.41
CA GLU A 156 -14.61 -3.97 -18.60
C GLU A 156 -13.92 -2.69 -19.06
N GLU A 157 -14.62 -1.58 -19.11
CA GLU A 157 -14.04 -0.27 -19.47
C GLU A 157 -12.91 0.15 -18.51
N LYS A 158 -13.08 -0.11 -17.20
CA LYS A 158 -12.07 0.17 -16.19
C LYS A 158 -10.90 -0.79 -16.30
N ARG A 159 -11.13 -2.08 -16.65
CA ARG A 159 -10.06 -3.05 -16.90
C ARG A 159 -9.17 -2.63 -18.05
N ILE A 160 -9.76 -2.24 -19.18
CA ILE A 160 -9.02 -1.76 -20.36
C ILE A 160 -8.19 -0.51 -20.01
N LYS A 161 -8.80 0.45 -19.30
CA LYS A 161 -8.12 1.66 -18.87
C LYS A 161 -6.96 1.35 -17.90
N TYR A 162 -7.15 0.41 -17.00
CA TYR A 162 -6.10 -0.01 -16.04
C TYR A 162 -4.96 -0.76 -16.75
N ALA A 163 -5.26 -1.70 -17.64
CA ALA A 163 -4.26 -2.45 -18.40
C ALA A 163 -3.35 -1.56 -19.28
N LYS A 164 -3.85 -0.43 -19.75
CA LYS A 164 -3.05 0.57 -20.48
C LYS A 164 -2.12 1.41 -19.59
N ARG A 165 -2.25 1.30 -18.26
CA ARG A 165 -1.53 2.12 -17.26
C ARG A 165 -0.46 1.35 -16.48
N ILE A 166 -0.47 0.02 -16.58
CA ILE A 166 0.58 -0.85 -16.04
C ILE A 166 1.75 -0.89 -17.00
#